data_e0a885124a8799dda99e97cd0a7fd830
#
_entry.id   e0a885124a8799dda99e97cd0a7fd830
#
_cell.length_a   1.000
_cell.length_b   1.000
_cell.length_c   1.000
_cell.angle_alpha   90.00
_cell.angle_beta   90.00
_cell.angle_gamma   90.00
#
_symmetry.space_group_name_H-M   'P 1'
#
loop_
_entity.id
_entity.type
_entity.pdbx_description
1 polymer ?
#
loop_
_entity_poly.entity_id
_entity_poly.type
_entity_poly.pdbx_seq_one_letter_code
_entity_poly.pdbx_strand_id
1 'polypeptide(L)'
;MRNVTHNYNYTAMNTNNIRPASRVDAIEEYYFSRKLKEVAALNAAGADIISLGIGGPDRAPHADVIDTLAREAEVSGNHSYQPYTGLPALRKGYADWYRRYYGVELNPDNEILPLIGSKEGVLHISL
;
A
#
# COMPACT_ATOMS: atom_id res chain seq x y z
N MET A 1 19.09 -20.03 -17.42
CA MET A 1 17.88 -19.50 -16.77
C MET A 1 16.68 -19.90 -17.60
N ARG A 2 15.84 -20.81 -17.11
CA ARG A 2 14.64 -21.26 -17.85
C ARG A 2 13.48 -20.37 -17.40
N ASN A 3 12.95 -19.57 -18.34
CA ASN A 3 11.68 -18.87 -18.15
C ASN A 3 10.55 -19.88 -18.06
N VAL A 4 10.03 -20.09 -16.86
CA VAL A 4 8.78 -20.83 -16.66
C VAL A 4 7.64 -19.82 -16.73
N THR A 5 7.12 -19.60 -17.93
CA THR A 5 5.84 -18.90 -18.11
C THR A 5 4.73 -19.87 -17.70
N HIS A 6 4.18 -19.69 -16.51
CA HIS A 6 2.96 -20.36 -16.10
C HIS A 6 1.78 -19.69 -16.81
N ASN A 7 1.42 -20.22 -17.98
CA ASN A 7 0.13 -19.91 -18.60
C ASN A 7 -0.96 -20.63 -17.80
N TYR A 8 -1.56 -19.96 -16.84
CA TYR A 8 -2.82 -20.40 -16.26
C TYR A 8 -3.93 -20.18 -17.29
N ASN A 9 -4.26 -21.24 -18.05
CA ASN A 9 -5.46 -21.27 -18.87
C ASN A 9 -6.69 -21.29 -17.95
N TYR A 10 -7.23 -20.15 -17.63
CA TYR A 10 -8.50 -19.99 -16.88
C TYR A 10 -9.75 -20.43 -17.69
N THR A 11 -9.59 -20.93 -18.90
CA THR A 11 -10.70 -21.26 -19.82
C THR A 11 -11.39 -22.61 -19.57
N ALA A 12 -10.99 -23.38 -18.56
CA ALA A 12 -11.56 -24.72 -18.33
C ALA A 12 -12.21 -24.95 -16.96
N MET A 13 -12.37 -23.92 -16.12
CA MET A 13 -13.24 -24.07 -14.97
C MET A 13 -14.68 -23.84 -15.44
N ASN A 14 -15.46 -24.93 -15.40
CA ASN A 14 -16.90 -24.89 -15.57
C ASN A 14 -17.49 -23.90 -14.55
N THR A 15 -17.73 -22.65 -14.97
CA THR A 15 -18.22 -21.56 -14.13
C THR A 15 -19.72 -21.68 -13.83
N ASN A 16 -20.26 -22.90 -13.94
CA ASN A 16 -21.65 -23.16 -13.67
C ASN A 16 -21.99 -22.77 -12.23
N ASN A 17 -22.72 -21.71 -12.12
CA ASN A 17 -23.43 -21.20 -10.96
C ASN A 17 -22.73 -20.24 -9.99
N ILE A 18 -21.50 -19.79 -10.23
CA ILE A 18 -20.95 -18.70 -9.43
C ILE A 18 -21.30 -17.38 -10.12
N ARG A 19 -22.29 -16.65 -9.58
CA ARG A 19 -22.63 -15.28 -10.01
C ARG A 19 -22.27 -14.30 -8.91
N PRO A 20 -21.70 -13.12 -9.24
CA PRO A 20 -21.57 -12.05 -8.28
C PRO A 20 -22.93 -11.73 -7.65
N ALA A 21 -22.94 -11.27 -6.41
CA ALA A 21 -24.18 -10.78 -5.81
C ALA A 21 -24.67 -9.54 -6.58
N SER A 22 -25.99 -9.39 -6.75
CA SER A 22 -26.60 -8.29 -7.52
C SER A 22 -26.21 -6.89 -7.04
N ARG A 23 -25.83 -6.74 -5.77
CA ARG A 23 -25.27 -5.47 -5.25
C ARG A 23 -23.96 -5.04 -5.93
N VAL A 24 -23.26 -5.96 -6.61
CA VAL A 24 -22.01 -5.67 -7.33
C VAL A 24 -22.30 -5.10 -8.72
N ASP A 25 -23.51 -5.36 -9.28
CA ASP A 25 -23.89 -4.93 -10.64
C ASP A 25 -23.94 -3.38 -10.76
N ALA A 26 -24.13 -2.69 -9.64
CA ALA A 26 -24.17 -1.22 -9.59
C ALA A 26 -22.81 -0.58 -9.31
N ILE A 27 -21.73 -1.37 -9.16
CA ILE A 27 -20.40 -0.86 -8.91
C ILE A 27 -19.76 -0.47 -10.25
N GLU A 28 -19.58 0.83 -10.44
CA GLU A 28 -18.84 1.35 -11.60
C GLU A 28 -17.34 1.38 -11.33
N GLU A 29 -16.56 1.25 -12.38
CA GLU A 29 -15.10 1.41 -12.30
C GLU A 29 -14.76 2.82 -11.81
N TYR A 30 -13.85 2.89 -10.84
CA TYR A 30 -13.40 4.16 -10.28
C TYR A 30 -12.91 5.12 -11.37
N TYR A 31 -13.41 6.35 -11.35
CA TYR A 31 -13.18 7.36 -12.38
C TYR A 31 -11.70 7.52 -12.74
N PHE A 32 -10.81 7.65 -11.74
CA PHE A 32 -9.39 7.82 -11.99
C PHE A 32 -8.73 6.58 -12.59
N SER A 33 -9.18 5.37 -12.25
CA SER A 33 -8.69 4.14 -12.91
C SER A 33 -8.93 4.18 -14.41
N ARG A 34 -10.13 4.57 -14.81
CA ARG A 34 -10.52 4.73 -16.20
C ARG A 34 -9.69 5.81 -16.91
N LYS A 35 -9.48 6.97 -16.25
CA LYS A 35 -8.69 8.08 -16.81
C LYS A 35 -7.20 7.75 -16.94
N LEU A 36 -6.64 7.00 -16.00
CA LEU A 36 -5.25 6.55 -16.12
C LEU A 36 -5.05 5.59 -17.30
N LYS A 37 -6.00 4.69 -17.55
CA LYS A 37 -5.97 3.82 -18.72
C LYS A 37 -6.04 4.63 -20.04
N GLU A 38 -6.90 5.65 -20.07
CA GLU A 38 -7.03 6.55 -21.24
C GLU A 38 -5.71 7.30 -21.50
N VAL A 39 -5.11 7.92 -20.49
CA VAL A 39 -3.83 8.63 -20.62
C VAL A 39 -2.71 7.67 -21.03
N ALA A 40 -2.66 6.47 -20.45
CA ALA A 40 -1.67 5.46 -20.83
C ALA A 40 -1.80 5.06 -22.33
N ALA A 41 -3.04 4.88 -22.81
CA ALA A 41 -3.30 4.54 -24.21
C ALA A 41 -2.89 5.70 -25.16
N LEU A 42 -3.19 6.94 -24.79
CA LEU A 42 -2.79 8.12 -25.57
C LEU A 42 -1.27 8.28 -25.61
N ASN A 43 -0.59 8.06 -24.49
CA ASN A 43 0.87 8.11 -24.45
C ASN A 43 1.52 6.97 -25.25
N ALA A 44 0.94 5.77 -25.22
CA ALA A 44 1.38 4.66 -26.07
C ALA A 44 1.21 4.99 -27.58
N ALA A 45 0.25 5.87 -27.92
CA ALA A 45 0.06 6.39 -29.29
C ALA A 45 0.93 7.63 -29.61
N GLY A 46 1.81 8.06 -28.70
CA GLY A 46 2.74 9.16 -28.91
C GLY A 46 2.24 10.54 -28.51
N ALA A 47 1.20 10.66 -27.68
CA ALA A 47 0.64 11.95 -27.29
C ALA A 47 1.49 12.74 -26.27
N ASP A 48 2.41 12.07 -25.57
CA ASP A 48 3.32 12.66 -24.56
C ASP A 48 2.61 13.50 -23.49
N ILE A 49 1.53 12.95 -22.93
CA ILE A 49 0.72 13.63 -21.91
C ILE A 49 1.40 13.53 -20.55
N ILE A 50 1.66 14.68 -19.93
CA ILE A 50 2.10 14.78 -18.53
C ILE A 50 0.87 14.78 -17.63
N SER A 51 0.68 13.70 -16.86
CA SER A 51 -0.47 13.57 -15.97
C SER A 51 -0.22 14.28 -14.64
N LEU A 52 -1.04 15.29 -14.34
CA LEU A 52 -1.08 15.96 -13.03
C LEU A 52 -2.31 15.53 -12.19
N GLY A 53 -3.03 14.50 -12.65
CA GLY A 53 -4.29 14.07 -12.05
C GLY A 53 -4.15 13.29 -10.73
N ILE A 54 -2.99 12.70 -10.47
CA ILE A 54 -2.72 11.96 -9.25
C ILE A 54 -1.39 12.41 -8.66
N GLY A 55 -1.43 12.90 -7.43
CA GLY A 55 -0.24 13.21 -6.65
C GLY A 55 0.35 11.91 -6.06
N GLY A 56 1.61 11.65 -6.36
CA GLY A 56 2.37 10.54 -5.79
C GLY A 56 3.85 10.90 -5.68
N PRO A 57 4.61 10.25 -4.82
CA PRO A 57 6.05 10.41 -4.79
C PRO A 57 6.67 10.01 -6.14
N ASP A 58 7.48 10.88 -6.70
CA ASP A 58 8.19 10.67 -7.98
C ASP A 58 9.67 10.30 -7.77
N ARG A 59 10.14 10.35 -6.52
CA ARG A 59 11.52 10.02 -6.15
C ARG A 59 11.58 8.76 -5.32
N ALA A 60 12.65 7.99 -5.50
CA ALA A 60 12.94 6.86 -4.62
C ALA A 60 13.16 7.33 -3.16
N PRO A 61 12.87 6.49 -2.16
CA PRO A 61 13.30 6.73 -0.80
C PRO A 61 14.81 6.90 -0.70
N HIS A 62 15.30 7.48 0.40
CA HIS A 62 16.73 7.53 0.68
C HIS A 62 17.34 6.12 0.66
N ALA A 63 18.58 5.99 0.20
CA ALA A 63 19.25 4.70 0.08
C ALA A 63 19.25 3.90 1.39
N ASP A 64 19.50 4.57 2.53
CA ASP A 64 19.50 3.92 3.85
C ASP A 64 18.17 3.25 4.19
N VAL A 65 17.04 3.79 3.69
CA VAL A 65 15.70 3.19 3.89
C VAL A 65 15.59 1.89 3.09
N ILE A 66 16.05 1.92 1.84
CA ILE A 66 16.03 0.75 0.95
C ILE A 66 16.94 -0.35 1.50
N ASP A 67 18.16 0.00 1.88
CA ASP A 67 19.17 -0.93 2.42
C ASP A 67 18.71 -1.52 3.77
N THR A 68 18.08 -0.71 4.61
CA THR A 68 17.49 -1.21 5.87
C THR A 68 16.37 -2.20 5.61
N LEU A 69 15.45 -1.87 4.70
CA LEU A 69 14.36 -2.79 4.34
C LEU A 69 14.91 -4.13 3.80
N ALA A 70 15.89 -4.08 2.90
CA ALA A 70 16.49 -5.27 2.33
C ALA A 70 17.15 -6.15 3.42
N ARG A 71 17.95 -5.54 4.29
CA ARG A 71 18.62 -6.23 5.41
C ARG A 71 17.64 -6.84 6.40
N GLU A 72 16.60 -6.09 6.80
CA GLU A 72 15.59 -6.57 7.74
C GLU A 72 14.71 -7.68 7.14
N ALA A 73 14.53 -7.70 5.82
CA ALA A 73 13.83 -8.79 5.13
C ALA A 73 14.59 -10.13 5.15
N GLU A 74 15.90 -10.12 5.37
CA GLU A 74 16.71 -11.33 5.53
C GLU A 74 16.58 -11.95 6.93
N VAL A 75 16.06 -11.20 7.89
CA VAL A 75 15.90 -11.67 9.27
C VAL A 75 14.62 -12.50 9.39
N SER A 76 14.76 -13.81 9.58
CA SER A 76 13.62 -14.75 9.60
C SER A 76 12.57 -14.41 10.67
N GLY A 77 12.94 -13.83 11.80
CA GLY A 77 12.03 -13.41 12.86
C GLY A 77 11.09 -12.26 12.48
N ASN A 78 11.40 -11.51 11.42
CA ASN A 78 10.59 -10.38 10.97
C ASN A 78 9.36 -10.79 10.14
N HIS A 79 9.21 -12.10 9.84
CA HIS A 79 8.12 -12.61 9.01
C HIS A 79 6.94 -13.20 9.79
N SER A 80 6.97 -13.12 11.13
CA SER A 80 5.89 -13.61 11.98
C SER A 80 4.76 -12.58 12.15
N TYR A 81 3.62 -13.03 12.66
CA TYR A 81 2.53 -12.11 13.05
C TYR A 81 3.03 -11.12 14.12
N GLN A 82 2.62 -9.87 13.95
CA GLN A 82 2.98 -8.79 14.86
C GLN A 82 1.87 -8.52 15.87
N PRO A 83 2.18 -7.88 17.02
CA PRO A 83 1.15 -7.44 17.97
C PRO A 83 0.14 -6.49 17.31
N TYR A 84 -1.13 -6.57 17.69
CA TYR A 84 -2.20 -5.70 17.18
C TYR A 84 -1.92 -4.20 17.38
N THR A 85 -1.17 -3.86 18.43
CA THR A 85 -0.74 -2.48 18.70
C THR A 85 0.51 -2.06 17.91
N GLY A 86 1.03 -2.93 17.04
CA GLY A 86 2.27 -2.73 16.32
C GLY A 86 3.53 -3.05 17.13
N LEU A 87 4.66 -3.15 16.44
CA LEU A 87 5.95 -3.45 17.06
C LEU A 87 6.34 -2.39 18.10
N PRO A 88 6.80 -2.78 19.30
CA PRO A 88 7.30 -1.83 20.29
C PRO A 88 8.43 -0.94 19.76
N ALA A 89 9.34 -1.49 18.94
CA ALA A 89 10.42 -0.74 18.32
C ALA A 89 9.89 0.35 17.38
N LEU A 90 8.82 0.07 16.61
CA LEU A 90 8.20 1.05 15.72
C LEU A 90 7.53 2.18 16.53
N ARG A 91 6.77 1.84 17.59
CA ARG A 91 6.14 2.84 18.45
C ARG A 91 7.18 3.72 19.14
N LYS A 92 8.26 3.11 19.64
CA LYS A 92 9.38 3.87 20.22
C LYS A 92 10.02 4.79 19.17
N GLY A 93 10.21 4.33 17.95
CA GLY A 93 10.74 5.13 16.86
C GLY A 93 9.89 6.37 16.57
N TYR A 94 8.56 6.24 16.58
CA TYR A 94 7.64 7.38 16.48
C TYR A 94 7.79 8.34 17.67
N ALA A 95 7.82 7.84 18.91
CA ALA A 95 7.99 8.67 20.09
C ALA A 95 9.31 9.48 20.02
N ASP A 96 10.41 8.82 19.71
CA ASP A 96 11.72 9.45 19.58
C ASP A 96 11.75 10.51 18.46
N TRP A 97 11.05 10.24 17.35
CA TRP A 97 10.96 11.19 16.24
C TRP A 97 10.15 12.43 16.61
N TYR A 98 8.98 12.28 17.25
CA TYR A 98 8.17 13.41 17.74
C TYR A 98 8.91 14.24 18.76
N ARG A 99 9.61 13.62 19.70
CA ARG A 99 10.46 14.31 20.66
C ARG A 99 11.54 15.13 19.97
N ARG A 100 12.24 14.52 19.00
CA ARG A 100 13.38 15.15 18.32
C ARG A 100 12.98 16.34 17.47
N TYR A 101 11.89 16.24 16.71
CA TYR A 101 11.53 17.24 15.70
C TYR A 101 10.47 18.22 16.14
N TYR A 102 9.64 17.85 17.10
CA TYR A 102 8.52 18.69 17.58
C TYR A 102 8.59 19.01 19.06
N GLY A 103 9.51 18.43 19.83
CA GLY A 103 9.58 18.61 21.29
C GLY A 103 8.39 17.99 22.03
N VAL A 104 7.70 17.04 21.41
CA VAL A 104 6.52 16.36 21.99
C VAL A 104 6.94 15.05 22.59
N GLU A 105 6.72 14.87 23.90
CA GLU A 105 6.93 13.59 24.60
C GLU A 105 5.67 12.74 24.46
N LEU A 106 5.83 11.53 23.93
CA LEU A 106 4.76 10.54 23.78
C LEU A 106 5.16 9.24 24.45
N ASN A 107 4.23 8.64 25.19
CA ASN A 107 4.41 7.30 25.73
C ASN A 107 4.16 6.26 24.61
N PRO A 108 5.19 5.47 24.20
CA PRO A 108 5.04 4.52 23.11
C PRO A 108 4.06 3.38 23.40
N ASP A 109 3.69 3.14 24.68
CA ASP A 109 2.85 2.01 25.05
C ASP A 109 1.35 2.31 24.98
N ASN A 110 0.95 3.58 25.13
CA ASN A 110 -0.47 3.95 25.20
C ASN A 110 -0.86 5.21 24.43
N GLU A 111 0.09 5.93 23.82
CA GLU A 111 -0.20 7.16 23.04
C GLU A 111 0.17 7.03 21.56
N ILE A 112 0.63 5.86 21.12
CA ILE A 112 0.99 5.61 19.73
C ILE A 112 0.34 4.32 19.24
N LEU A 113 -0.44 4.45 18.16
CA LEU A 113 -0.99 3.33 17.40
C LEU A 113 -0.55 3.44 15.93
N PRO A 114 0.35 2.56 15.46
CA PRO A 114 0.68 2.47 14.04
C PRO A 114 -0.54 2.07 13.22
N LEU A 115 -0.72 2.73 12.08
CA LEU A 115 -1.82 2.51 11.14
C LEU A 115 -1.29 2.01 9.80
N ILE A 116 -2.12 1.29 9.05
CA ILE A 116 -1.82 0.92 7.65
C ILE A 116 -1.78 2.16 6.77
N GLY A 117 -2.59 3.18 7.11
CA GLY A 117 -2.61 4.46 6.46
C GLY A 117 -3.48 5.47 7.22
N SER A 118 -3.34 6.76 6.91
CA SER A 118 -4.06 7.84 7.59
C SER A 118 -5.59 7.74 7.48
N LYS A 119 -6.13 7.15 6.41
CA LYS A 119 -7.58 6.96 6.24
C LYS A 119 -8.18 6.06 7.31
N GLU A 120 -7.46 5.02 7.72
CA GLU A 120 -7.86 4.15 8.83
C GLU A 120 -7.96 4.95 10.14
N GLY A 121 -6.95 5.79 10.43
CA GLY A 121 -6.96 6.64 11.61
C GLY A 121 -8.12 7.63 11.64
N VAL A 122 -8.44 8.25 10.50
CA VAL A 122 -9.60 9.15 10.38
C VAL A 122 -10.91 8.41 10.67
N LEU A 123 -11.04 7.18 10.19
CA LEU A 123 -12.21 6.35 10.50
C LEU A 123 -12.28 6.04 12.00
N HIS A 124 -11.17 5.57 12.59
CA HIS A 124 -11.14 5.16 13.99
C HIS A 124 -11.44 6.32 14.95
N ILE A 125 -10.94 7.53 14.67
CA ILE A 125 -11.18 8.69 15.54
C ILE A 125 -12.60 9.23 15.42
N SER A 126 -13.35 8.84 14.40
CA SER A 126 -14.74 9.26 14.17
C SER A 126 -15.79 8.29 14.74
N LEU A 127 -15.36 7.14 15.27
CA LEU A 127 -16.21 6.16 15.95
C LEU A 127 -16.29 6.44 17.44
#